data_70f1832b9be674ad571127722a6bf80f
#
_entry.id   70f1832b9be674ad571127722a6bf80f
#
_cell.length_a   1.000
_cell.length_b   1.000
_cell.length_c   1.000
_cell.angle_alpha   90.00
_cell.angle_beta   90.00
_cell.angle_gamma   90.00
#
_symmetry.space_group_name_H-M   'P 1'
#
loop_
_entity.id
_entity.type
_entity.pdbx_description
1 polymer ?
#
loop_
_entity_poly.entity_id
_entity_poly.type
_entity_poly.pdbx_seq_one_letter_code
_entity_poly.pdbx_strand_id
1 'polypeptide(L)'
;GFGGYVVVGFDHTITNVTGKRDFRVLGNAFYSAANPDSDAPEGGSCEPGVIMVAYDKNQNGMPDEDEWYEIAGSAHEDAALELWYDKAVAAGNDVETYRNYEITYYRPEKEPETSEEREKYIRWEDNRGNSGYKVKNTFHNQCYFPEWIKEDKITFKGTCLPQNAVDESGQGNYFVLYKFRYGYADNEVNTKDESAIDIDWAVNSKGQKVHLPGIDFIKIYTGVNQEN
;
A
#
# COMPACT_ATOMS: atom_id res chain seq x y z
N GLY A 1 6.63 0.06 5.90
CA GLY A 1 7.34 0.88 4.91
C GLY A 1 6.75 0.76 3.52
N PHE A 2 7.00 1.73 2.66
CA PHE A 2 6.47 1.80 1.30
C PHE A 2 7.22 0.88 0.32
N GLY A 3 6.50 0.26 -0.62
CA GLY A 3 7.04 -0.22 -1.90
C GLY A 3 7.44 -1.69 -1.98
N GLY A 4 7.55 -2.42 -0.89
CA GLY A 4 7.76 -3.87 -0.94
C GLY A 4 6.61 -4.56 -1.70
N TYR A 5 6.91 -5.46 -2.66
CA TYR A 5 5.89 -5.96 -3.58
C TYR A 5 5.98 -7.47 -3.83
N VAL A 6 4.86 -8.01 -4.29
CA VAL A 6 4.74 -9.35 -4.88
C VAL A 6 4.09 -9.25 -6.26
N VAL A 7 4.53 -10.13 -7.17
CA VAL A 7 3.91 -10.30 -8.50
C VAL A 7 3.37 -11.72 -8.60
N VAL A 8 2.14 -11.84 -9.09
CA VAL A 8 1.44 -13.13 -9.31
C VAL A 8 0.96 -13.18 -10.75
N GLY A 9 1.14 -14.32 -11.41
CA GLY A 9 0.59 -14.60 -12.75
C GLY A 9 -0.54 -15.62 -12.66
N PHE A 10 -1.44 -15.56 -13.64
CA PHE A 10 -2.52 -16.54 -13.80
C PHE A 10 -2.19 -17.50 -14.96
N ASP A 11 -2.77 -18.67 -14.92
CA ASP A 11 -2.67 -19.67 -15.99
C ASP A 11 -3.65 -19.40 -17.15
N HIS A 12 -4.49 -18.37 -17.02
CA HIS A 12 -5.42 -17.88 -18.02
C HIS A 12 -5.74 -16.41 -17.76
N THR A 13 -6.19 -15.70 -18.77
CA THR A 13 -6.61 -14.30 -18.63
C THR A 13 -7.87 -14.18 -17.79
N ILE A 14 -7.83 -13.40 -16.72
CA ILE A 14 -9.01 -12.99 -15.97
C ILE A 14 -9.73 -11.92 -16.80
N THR A 15 -10.92 -12.25 -17.30
CA THR A 15 -11.69 -11.37 -18.19
C THR A 15 -12.23 -10.17 -17.42
N ASN A 16 -12.08 -8.97 -17.99
CA ASN A 16 -12.78 -7.78 -17.52
C ASN A 16 -14.27 -7.85 -17.92
N VAL A 17 -15.16 -7.85 -16.94
CA VAL A 17 -16.61 -7.89 -17.14
C VAL A 17 -17.23 -6.56 -16.74
N THR A 18 -17.59 -5.75 -17.72
CA THR A 18 -18.14 -4.40 -17.51
C THR A 18 -19.20 -4.34 -16.40
N GLY A 19 -18.98 -3.47 -15.42
CA GLY A 19 -19.88 -3.26 -14.28
C GLY A 19 -19.89 -4.40 -13.26
N LYS A 20 -18.88 -5.26 -13.30
CA LYS A 20 -18.64 -6.29 -12.29
C LYS A 20 -17.29 -6.07 -11.63
N ARG A 21 -17.12 -6.65 -10.47
CA ARG A 21 -15.82 -6.78 -9.84
C ARG A 21 -15.21 -8.11 -10.24
N ASP A 22 -13.99 -8.08 -10.77
CA ASP A 22 -13.44 -9.21 -11.51
C ASP A 22 -12.58 -10.13 -10.67
N PHE A 23 -11.90 -9.58 -9.64
CA PHE A 23 -11.04 -10.35 -8.77
C PHE A 23 -10.99 -9.81 -7.35
N ARG A 24 -10.32 -10.53 -6.46
CA ARG A 24 -10.10 -10.16 -5.07
C ARG A 24 -8.69 -10.54 -4.63
N VAL A 25 -8.03 -9.65 -3.91
CA VAL A 25 -6.80 -9.96 -3.18
C VAL A 25 -7.17 -10.21 -1.73
N LEU A 26 -6.95 -11.44 -1.24
CA LEU A 26 -7.22 -11.79 0.14
C LEU A 26 -6.07 -11.32 1.02
N GLY A 27 -6.39 -10.52 2.04
CA GLY A 27 -5.47 -10.04 3.06
C GLY A 27 -5.89 -10.50 4.45
N ASN A 28 -5.41 -9.80 5.46
CA ASN A 28 -5.77 -10.04 6.86
C ASN A 28 -6.39 -8.82 7.55
N ALA A 29 -6.89 -7.85 6.77
CA ALA A 29 -7.59 -6.69 7.30
C ALA A 29 -8.72 -7.09 8.25
N PHE A 30 -8.80 -6.41 9.38
CA PHE A 30 -9.89 -6.57 10.35
C PHE A 30 -10.25 -5.24 10.99
N TYR A 31 -11.45 -5.16 11.55
CA TYR A 31 -11.90 -4.00 12.31
C TYR A 31 -11.71 -4.21 13.79
N SER A 32 -11.26 -3.16 14.48
CA SER A 32 -11.11 -3.17 15.93
C SER A 32 -12.47 -3.07 16.62
N ALA A 33 -12.74 -3.99 17.54
CA ALA A 33 -13.94 -3.93 18.39
C ALA A 33 -13.91 -2.75 19.38
N ALA A 34 -12.75 -2.14 19.61
CA ALA A 34 -12.60 -0.98 20.47
C ALA A 34 -12.74 0.36 19.72
N ASN A 35 -12.90 0.30 18.40
CA ASN A 35 -13.11 1.50 17.55
C ASN A 35 -14.58 1.55 17.11
N PRO A 36 -15.44 2.37 17.62
CA PRO A 36 -16.66 1.77 18.07
C PRO A 36 -17.91 2.57 18.23
N ASP A 37 -17.96 3.80 17.84
CA ASP A 37 -19.22 4.47 17.66
C ASP A 37 -19.82 4.06 16.32
N SER A 38 -21.14 3.88 16.25
CA SER A 38 -21.84 3.50 15.02
C SER A 38 -21.54 4.45 13.84
N ASP A 39 -21.10 5.67 14.16
CA ASP A 39 -20.79 6.73 13.21
C ASP A 39 -19.28 6.90 12.98
N ALA A 40 -18.43 6.11 13.68
CA ALA A 40 -17.00 6.14 13.48
C ALA A 40 -16.61 5.47 12.14
N PRO A 41 -15.54 5.93 11.49
CA PRO A 41 -14.99 5.24 10.33
C PRO A 41 -14.58 3.81 10.69
N GLU A 42 -14.80 2.86 9.78
CA GLU A 42 -14.35 1.47 9.98
C GLU A 42 -12.82 1.40 9.90
N GLY A 43 -12.20 0.70 10.85
CA GLY A 43 -10.76 0.53 10.93
C GLY A 43 -10.34 -0.43 12.03
N GLY A 44 -9.07 -0.73 12.03
CA GLY A 44 -8.41 -1.64 12.96
C GLY A 44 -7.02 -1.93 12.46
N SER A 45 -6.87 -2.91 11.59
CA SER A 45 -5.65 -3.20 10.83
C SER A 45 -6.01 -3.25 9.35
N CYS A 46 -6.09 -2.07 8.71
CA CYS A 46 -6.30 -1.92 7.27
C CYS A 46 -5.00 -1.37 6.66
N GLU A 47 -4.20 -2.26 6.05
CA GLU A 47 -2.85 -1.98 5.58
C GLU A 47 -2.84 -1.92 4.03
N PRO A 48 -3.25 -0.79 3.42
CA PRO A 48 -3.60 -0.74 2.01
C PRO A 48 -2.43 -1.03 1.09
N GLY A 49 -2.55 -2.08 0.30
CA GLY A 49 -1.67 -2.40 -0.81
C GLY A 49 -2.19 -1.79 -2.11
N VAL A 50 -1.35 -1.02 -2.80
CA VAL A 50 -1.66 -0.56 -4.17
C VAL A 50 -1.56 -1.75 -5.12
N ILE A 51 -2.53 -1.84 -6.02
CA ILE A 51 -2.63 -2.92 -6.99
C ILE A 51 -2.27 -2.39 -8.37
N MET A 52 -1.37 -3.09 -9.06
CA MET A 52 -1.16 -2.93 -10.49
C MET A 52 -1.57 -4.21 -11.21
N VAL A 53 -2.06 -4.06 -12.42
CA VAL A 53 -2.51 -5.15 -13.29
C VAL A 53 -1.80 -5.09 -14.63
N ALA A 54 -1.52 -6.23 -15.24
CA ALA A 54 -0.96 -6.30 -16.57
C ALA A 54 -1.74 -7.28 -17.44
N TYR A 55 -1.95 -6.89 -18.70
CA TYR A 55 -2.46 -7.75 -19.76
C TYR A 55 -1.31 -8.08 -20.70
N ASP A 56 -1.00 -9.37 -20.86
CA ASP A 56 0.07 -9.87 -21.75
C ASP A 56 -0.34 -9.73 -23.22
N LYS A 57 -0.07 -8.56 -23.80
CA LYS A 57 -0.48 -8.21 -25.17
C LYS A 57 0.27 -9.02 -26.22
N ASN A 58 1.54 -9.32 -25.95
CA ASN A 58 2.41 -10.01 -26.88
C ASN A 58 2.44 -11.54 -26.66
N GLN A 59 1.77 -12.03 -25.63
CA GLN A 59 1.63 -13.44 -25.28
C GLN A 59 2.98 -14.13 -25.03
N ASN A 60 3.94 -13.41 -24.42
CA ASN A 60 5.25 -13.96 -24.08
C ASN A 60 5.29 -14.67 -22.73
N GLY A 61 4.21 -14.60 -21.93
CA GLY A 61 4.09 -15.21 -20.61
C GLY A 61 4.80 -14.42 -19.51
N MET A 62 5.15 -13.17 -19.77
CA MET A 62 5.86 -12.27 -18.85
C MET A 62 5.15 -10.90 -18.82
N PRO A 63 5.11 -10.22 -17.67
CA PRO A 63 4.55 -8.88 -17.58
C PRO A 63 5.62 -7.85 -17.99
N ASP A 64 5.55 -7.34 -19.20
CA ASP A 64 6.46 -6.33 -19.71
C ASP A 64 6.22 -4.96 -19.04
N GLU A 65 7.24 -4.09 -19.03
CA GLU A 65 7.18 -2.81 -18.29
C GLU A 65 6.05 -1.89 -18.77
N ASP A 66 5.74 -1.89 -20.07
CA ASP A 66 4.70 -1.07 -20.70
C ASP A 66 3.29 -1.67 -20.62
N GLU A 67 3.14 -2.86 -20.03
CA GLU A 67 1.85 -3.54 -19.85
C GLU A 67 1.21 -3.29 -18.49
N TRP A 68 1.93 -2.66 -17.56
CA TRP A 68 1.43 -2.38 -16.23
C TRP A 68 0.55 -1.14 -16.14
N TYR A 69 -0.60 -1.30 -15.50
CA TYR A 69 -1.56 -0.24 -15.18
C TYR A 69 -1.91 -0.29 -13.69
N GLU A 70 -2.10 0.86 -13.08
CA GLU A 70 -2.46 0.93 -11.66
C GLU A 70 -3.97 0.94 -11.49
N ILE A 71 -4.49 0.19 -10.52
CA ILE A 71 -5.88 0.28 -10.10
C ILE A 71 -6.06 1.56 -9.28
N ALA A 72 -6.84 2.49 -9.79
CA ALA A 72 -7.15 3.73 -9.08
C ALA A 72 -8.20 3.48 -7.99
N GLY A 73 -7.73 3.37 -6.75
CA GLY A 73 -8.61 3.34 -5.59
C GLY A 73 -9.10 4.74 -5.18
N SER A 74 -9.87 4.79 -4.11
CA SER A 74 -10.56 6.00 -3.67
C SER A 74 -9.66 7.21 -3.40
N ALA A 75 -8.49 7.01 -2.79
CA ALA A 75 -7.54 8.10 -2.53
C ALA A 75 -6.80 8.58 -3.79
N HIS A 76 -6.85 7.83 -4.90
CA HIS A 76 -6.36 8.29 -6.18
C HIS A 76 -7.25 9.37 -6.80
N GLU A 77 -8.54 9.36 -6.49
CA GLU A 77 -9.51 10.36 -6.95
C GLU A 77 -9.47 11.58 -6.04
N ASP A 78 -9.73 11.38 -4.75
CA ASP A 78 -9.74 12.45 -3.75
C ASP A 78 -9.61 11.85 -2.34
N ALA A 79 -8.45 12.03 -1.72
CA ALA A 79 -8.17 11.55 -0.37
C ALA A 79 -9.05 12.26 0.68
N ALA A 80 -9.45 13.52 0.44
CA ALA A 80 -10.29 14.26 1.38
C ALA A 80 -11.71 13.67 1.54
N LEU A 81 -12.11 12.77 0.66
CA LEU A 81 -13.39 12.05 0.78
C LEU A 81 -13.31 10.79 1.66
N GLU A 82 -12.14 10.43 2.18
CA GLU A 82 -12.03 9.33 3.13
C GLU A 82 -12.66 9.71 4.47
N LEU A 83 -13.44 8.79 5.07
CA LEU A 83 -14.22 9.08 6.28
C LEU A 83 -13.35 9.42 7.50
N TRP A 84 -12.10 9.00 7.48
CA TRP A 84 -11.12 9.24 8.55
C TRP A 84 -10.20 10.45 8.28
N TYR A 85 -10.33 11.12 7.13
CA TYR A 85 -9.42 12.17 6.69
C TYR A 85 -9.19 13.26 7.75
N ASP A 86 -10.27 13.81 8.31
CA ASP A 86 -10.15 14.88 9.32
C ASP A 86 -9.45 14.42 10.59
N LYS A 87 -9.62 13.15 10.98
CA LYS A 87 -8.90 12.54 12.11
C LYS A 87 -7.39 12.47 11.84
N ALA A 88 -7.01 12.04 10.65
CA ALA A 88 -5.61 11.95 10.23
C ALA A 88 -4.95 13.33 10.15
N VAL A 89 -5.65 14.33 9.63
CA VAL A 89 -5.20 15.74 9.63
C VAL A 89 -4.99 16.24 11.05
N ALA A 90 -5.94 15.99 11.95
CA ALA A 90 -5.84 16.39 13.35
C ALA A 90 -4.68 15.69 14.09
N ALA A 91 -4.34 14.46 13.68
CA ALA A 91 -3.20 13.72 14.20
C ALA A 91 -1.85 14.19 13.62
N GLY A 92 -1.86 15.06 12.60
CA GLY A 92 -0.65 15.55 11.92
C GLY A 92 -0.09 14.60 10.89
N ASN A 93 -0.88 13.65 10.41
CA ASN A 93 -0.50 12.70 9.37
C ASN A 93 -0.33 13.40 8.01
N ASP A 94 0.52 12.83 7.15
CA ASP A 94 0.57 13.18 5.74
C ASP A 94 -0.63 12.53 5.02
N VAL A 95 -1.58 13.35 4.58
CA VAL A 95 -2.85 12.91 3.98
C VAL A 95 -2.90 13.12 2.46
N GLU A 96 -1.76 13.42 1.85
CA GLU A 96 -1.64 13.60 0.41
C GLU A 96 -1.42 12.27 -0.33
N THR A 97 -1.95 12.17 -1.55
CA THR A 97 -1.66 11.08 -2.48
C THR A 97 -0.56 11.49 -3.44
N TYR A 98 0.58 10.80 -3.41
CA TYR A 98 1.75 11.08 -4.26
C TYR A 98 1.89 10.06 -5.38
N ARG A 99 1.45 10.36 -6.59
CA ARG A 99 1.43 9.42 -7.73
C ARG A 99 2.80 9.03 -8.27
N ASN A 100 3.83 9.86 -8.08
CA ASN A 100 5.19 9.62 -8.54
C ASN A 100 6.15 9.61 -7.35
N TYR A 101 5.76 8.89 -6.30
CA TYR A 101 6.58 8.75 -5.11
C TYR A 101 7.76 7.81 -5.38
N GLU A 102 8.93 8.21 -4.92
CA GLU A 102 10.13 7.39 -4.96
C GLU A 102 10.80 7.46 -3.59
N ILE A 103 11.09 6.30 -3.00
CA ILE A 103 11.80 6.17 -1.74
C ILE A 103 12.99 5.24 -1.89
N THR A 104 14.11 5.60 -1.29
CA THR A 104 15.31 4.78 -1.24
C THR A 104 15.59 4.38 0.20
N TYR A 105 15.70 3.09 0.46
CA TYR A 105 16.15 2.51 1.72
C TYR A 105 17.61 2.10 1.62
N TYR A 106 18.37 2.35 2.68
CA TYR A 106 19.79 2.04 2.76
C TYR A 106 20.00 0.82 3.65
N ARG A 107 20.88 -0.08 3.26
CA ARG A 107 21.26 -1.25 4.05
C ARG A 107 21.85 -0.78 5.38
N PRO A 108 21.38 -1.29 6.54
CA PRO A 108 22.00 -1.01 7.82
C PRO A 108 23.41 -1.63 7.86
N GLU A 109 24.38 -0.90 8.40
CA GLU A 109 25.78 -1.33 8.46
C GLU A 109 25.98 -2.48 9.46
N LYS A 110 25.18 -2.52 10.53
CA LYS A 110 25.23 -3.53 11.59
C LYS A 110 23.88 -3.72 12.26
N GLU A 111 23.73 -4.80 13.01
CA GLU A 111 22.59 -4.97 13.91
C GLU A 111 22.68 -3.98 15.09
N PRO A 112 21.54 -3.39 15.52
CA PRO A 112 21.52 -2.41 16.57
C PRO A 112 21.75 -3.05 17.95
N GLU A 113 22.61 -2.45 18.75
CA GLU A 113 22.93 -2.88 20.11
C GLU A 113 22.22 -2.05 21.18
N THR A 114 21.89 -0.80 20.87
CA THR A 114 21.24 0.16 21.78
C THR A 114 19.84 0.53 21.31
N SER A 115 19.03 1.12 22.21
CA SER A 115 17.70 1.62 21.85
C SER A 115 17.77 2.73 20.79
N GLU A 116 18.75 3.62 20.89
CA GLU A 116 18.94 4.69 19.90
C GLU A 116 19.28 4.14 18.50
N GLU A 117 20.14 3.11 18.42
CA GLU A 117 20.47 2.45 17.17
C GLU A 117 19.25 1.71 16.58
N ARG A 118 18.36 1.16 17.43
CA ARG A 118 17.09 0.55 16.99
C ARG A 118 16.16 1.56 16.36
N GLU A 119 16.06 2.76 16.91
CA GLU A 119 15.23 3.84 16.35
C GLU A 119 15.76 4.35 15.01
N LYS A 120 17.06 4.22 14.75
CA LYS A 120 17.75 4.69 13.55
C LYS A 120 18.28 3.53 12.68
N TYR A 121 17.47 2.48 12.53
CA TYR A 121 18.00 1.23 11.96
C TYR A 121 18.14 1.26 10.43
N ILE A 122 17.05 1.45 9.68
CA ILE A 122 17.10 1.52 8.22
C ILE A 122 16.86 2.96 7.78
N ARG A 123 17.93 3.64 7.36
CA ARG A 123 17.81 4.99 6.82
C ARG A 123 17.02 4.97 5.51
N TRP A 124 16.19 5.98 5.30
CA TRP A 124 15.51 6.21 4.03
C TRP A 124 15.54 7.69 3.64
N GLU A 125 15.38 7.94 2.35
CA GLU A 125 15.14 9.25 1.78
C GLU A 125 14.17 9.14 0.60
N ASP A 126 13.38 10.19 0.34
CA ASP A 126 12.40 10.23 -0.73
C ASP A 126 12.65 11.35 -1.75
N ASN A 127 11.93 11.30 -2.89
CA ASN A 127 12.03 12.32 -3.93
C ASN A 127 11.31 13.64 -3.58
N ARG A 128 10.76 13.77 -2.39
CA ARG A 128 10.13 14.99 -1.87
C ARG A 128 11.06 15.77 -0.94
N GLY A 129 12.25 15.24 -0.69
CA GLY A 129 13.25 15.83 0.20
C GLY A 129 13.09 15.43 1.67
N ASN A 130 12.22 14.45 1.95
CA ASN A 130 12.11 13.90 3.30
C ASN A 130 13.13 12.77 3.50
N SER A 131 13.53 12.58 4.74
CA SER A 131 14.40 11.47 5.16
C SER A 131 14.07 11.06 6.59
N GLY A 132 14.40 9.83 6.94
CA GLY A 132 14.15 9.30 8.26
C GLY A 132 14.74 7.91 8.43
N TYR A 133 14.23 7.20 9.40
CA TYR A 133 14.65 5.84 9.73
C TYR A 133 13.44 4.94 9.93
N LYS A 134 13.58 3.67 9.52
CA LYS A 134 12.68 2.60 9.94
C LYS A 134 13.25 1.97 11.19
N VAL A 135 12.40 1.85 12.19
CA VAL A 135 12.76 1.29 13.51
C VAL A 135 12.99 -0.22 13.39
N LYS A 136 13.95 -0.77 14.10
CA LYS A 136 14.12 -2.23 14.21
C LYS A 136 12.92 -2.83 14.94
N ASN A 137 12.21 -3.73 14.28
CA ASN A 137 11.11 -4.44 14.92
C ASN A 137 11.57 -5.21 16.16
N THR A 138 10.80 -5.15 17.23
CA THR A 138 11.11 -5.81 18.51
C THR A 138 10.57 -7.23 18.60
N PHE A 139 9.61 -7.59 17.74
CA PHE A 139 8.96 -8.90 17.72
C PHE A 139 9.65 -9.88 16.76
N HIS A 140 10.43 -9.38 15.79
CA HIS A 140 11.12 -10.18 14.80
C HIS A 140 12.61 -9.85 14.78
N ASN A 141 13.45 -10.86 14.75
CA ASN A 141 14.91 -10.69 14.78
C ASN A 141 15.51 -10.34 13.41
N GLN A 142 14.83 -10.72 12.32
CA GLN A 142 15.33 -10.49 10.96
C GLN A 142 15.34 -9.00 10.61
N CYS A 143 16.30 -8.62 9.79
CA CYS A 143 16.34 -7.32 9.15
C CYS A 143 15.27 -7.25 8.05
N TYR A 144 14.59 -6.12 7.93
CA TYR A 144 13.66 -5.89 6.81
C TYR A 144 14.36 -5.56 5.49
N PHE A 145 15.64 -5.18 5.53
CA PHE A 145 16.41 -5.05 4.30
C PHE A 145 16.74 -6.47 3.79
N PRO A 146 16.29 -6.86 2.58
CA PRO A 146 16.40 -8.24 2.11
C PRO A 146 17.86 -8.69 1.94
N GLU A 147 18.21 -9.83 2.50
CA GLU A 147 19.58 -10.37 2.45
C GLU A 147 20.04 -10.78 1.04
N TRP A 148 19.08 -11.13 0.17
CA TRP A 148 19.37 -11.52 -1.23
C TRP A 148 19.71 -10.34 -2.13
N ILE A 149 19.40 -9.11 -1.75
CA ILE A 149 19.81 -7.90 -2.46
C ILE A 149 21.27 -7.66 -2.13
N LYS A 150 22.11 -7.49 -3.16
CA LYS A 150 23.56 -7.29 -3.00
C LYS A 150 23.94 -5.82 -2.89
N GLU A 151 23.11 -4.95 -3.41
CA GLU A 151 23.27 -3.50 -3.40
C GLU A 151 23.08 -2.95 -1.98
N ASP A 152 23.77 -1.85 -1.67
CA ASP A 152 23.66 -1.17 -0.37
C ASP A 152 22.40 -0.31 -0.23
N LYS A 153 21.59 -0.26 -1.26
CA LYS A 153 20.31 0.46 -1.27
C LYS A 153 19.30 -0.20 -2.19
N ILE A 154 18.03 0.02 -1.89
CA ILE A 154 16.90 -0.38 -2.73
C ILE A 154 15.96 0.82 -2.90
N THR A 155 15.51 1.03 -4.15
CA THR A 155 14.58 2.12 -4.46
C THR A 155 13.26 1.55 -4.94
N PHE A 156 12.15 2.05 -4.37
CA PHE A 156 10.80 1.74 -4.79
C PHE A 156 10.13 2.97 -5.39
N LYS A 157 9.29 2.74 -6.40
CA LYS A 157 8.51 3.78 -7.08
C LYS A 157 7.05 3.35 -7.19
N GLY A 158 6.14 4.32 -7.07
CA GLY A 158 4.72 4.07 -7.22
C GLY A 158 3.87 5.22 -6.68
N THR A 159 2.61 4.93 -6.43
CA THR A 159 1.70 5.87 -5.74
C THR A 159 1.80 5.63 -4.23
N CYS A 160 2.20 6.67 -3.49
CA CYS A 160 2.14 6.66 -2.03
C CYS A 160 0.78 7.20 -1.59
N LEU A 161 0.10 6.42 -0.77
CA LEU A 161 -1.23 6.74 -0.23
C LEU A 161 -1.12 7.56 1.06
N PRO A 162 -2.18 8.28 1.43
CA PRO A 162 -2.30 8.97 2.71
C PRO A 162 -2.05 8.04 3.90
N GLN A 163 -1.48 8.59 4.96
CA GLN A 163 -1.28 7.88 6.23
C GLN A 163 -2.61 7.69 6.95
N ASN A 164 -3.11 6.47 6.98
CA ASN A 164 -4.41 6.10 7.52
C ASN A 164 -4.38 5.62 8.97
N ALA A 165 -3.21 5.48 9.59
CA ALA A 165 -3.08 5.08 10.99
C ALA A 165 -3.16 6.29 11.91
N VAL A 166 -4.08 6.26 12.86
CA VAL A 166 -4.30 7.32 13.87
C VAL A 166 -4.15 6.73 15.26
N ASP A 167 -3.35 7.39 16.11
CA ASP A 167 -3.26 7.02 17.52
C ASP A 167 -4.52 7.49 18.28
N GLU A 168 -5.44 6.58 18.49
CA GLU A 168 -6.70 6.84 19.22
C GLU A 168 -6.50 6.95 20.75
N SER A 169 -5.30 6.59 21.25
CA SER A 169 -4.97 6.78 22.67
C SER A 169 -4.44 8.18 22.97
N GLY A 170 -3.90 8.88 21.96
CA GLY A 170 -3.15 10.12 22.14
C GLY A 170 -1.85 9.97 22.95
N GLN A 171 -1.35 8.74 23.11
CA GLN A 171 -0.18 8.40 23.91
C GLN A 171 0.85 7.53 23.14
N GLY A 172 0.62 7.29 21.84
CA GLY A 172 1.50 6.49 20.99
C GLY A 172 1.41 4.97 21.25
N ASN A 173 0.26 4.47 21.75
CA ASN A 173 0.14 3.07 22.15
C ASN A 173 -1.12 2.35 21.64
N TYR A 174 -2.00 3.03 20.91
CA TYR A 174 -3.17 2.42 20.31
C TYR A 174 -3.49 3.06 18.96
N PHE A 175 -2.94 2.47 17.91
CA PHE A 175 -3.17 2.91 16.54
C PHE A 175 -4.32 2.15 15.90
N VAL A 176 -5.20 2.89 15.23
CA VAL A 176 -6.24 2.36 14.37
C VAL A 176 -5.91 2.71 12.93
N LEU A 177 -5.74 1.68 12.10
CA LEU A 177 -5.53 1.81 10.67
C LEU A 177 -6.90 1.79 10.02
N TYR A 178 -7.33 2.96 9.55
CA TYR A 178 -8.64 3.13 8.93
C TYR A 178 -8.67 2.64 7.50
N LYS A 179 -9.79 2.04 7.08
CA LYS A 179 -9.95 1.58 5.71
C LYS A 179 -10.18 2.75 4.74
N PHE A 180 -9.66 2.60 3.55
CA PHE A 180 -10.05 3.41 2.38
C PHE A 180 -11.36 2.88 1.81
N ARG A 181 -12.11 3.72 1.12
CA ARG A 181 -13.45 3.37 0.60
C ARG A 181 -13.43 2.19 -0.37
N TYR A 182 -12.42 2.09 -1.27
CA TYR A 182 -12.28 0.98 -2.22
C TYR A 182 -10.92 0.99 -2.95
N GLY A 183 -10.59 -0.12 -3.63
CA GLY A 183 -9.56 -0.19 -4.65
C GLY A 183 -8.17 -0.59 -4.17
N TYR A 184 -8.04 -1.08 -2.95
CA TYR A 184 -6.76 -1.50 -2.36
C TYR A 184 -6.84 -2.92 -1.83
N ALA A 185 -5.70 -3.64 -1.89
CA ALA A 185 -5.53 -4.92 -1.21
C ALA A 185 -5.39 -4.70 0.30
N ASP A 186 -5.75 -5.70 1.10
CA ASP A 186 -5.64 -5.70 2.57
C ASP A 186 -6.25 -4.48 3.27
N ASN A 187 -7.30 -3.97 2.69
CA ASN A 187 -7.98 -2.74 3.10
C ASN A 187 -9.39 -3.00 3.65
N GLU A 188 -10.09 -3.98 3.08
CA GLU A 188 -11.42 -4.38 3.49
C GLU A 188 -11.40 -5.85 3.94
N VAL A 189 -12.25 -6.23 4.87
CA VAL A 189 -12.35 -7.62 5.32
C VAL A 189 -12.78 -8.54 4.16
N ASN A 190 -12.14 -9.69 4.05
CA ASN A 190 -12.29 -10.61 2.91
C ASN A 190 -13.72 -11.07 2.63
N THR A 191 -14.59 -11.03 3.64
CA THR A 191 -15.99 -11.49 3.53
C THR A 191 -16.94 -10.45 2.94
N LYS A 192 -16.51 -9.19 2.81
CA LYS A 192 -17.32 -8.11 2.24
C LYS A 192 -17.10 -8.03 0.72
N ASP A 193 -18.16 -7.72 -0.01
CA ASP A 193 -18.08 -7.55 -1.47
C ASP A 193 -17.21 -6.35 -1.87
N GLU A 194 -17.10 -5.36 -1.02
CA GLU A 194 -16.27 -4.16 -1.21
C GLU A 194 -14.77 -4.46 -1.30
N SER A 195 -14.31 -5.64 -0.82
CA SER A 195 -12.92 -6.08 -0.99
C SER A 195 -12.57 -6.49 -2.43
N ALA A 196 -13.57 -6.65 -3.29
CA ALA A 196 -13.35 -7.03 -4.68
C ALA A 196 -13.00 -5.82 -5.56
N ILE A 197 -12.17 -6.06 -6.56
CA ILE A 197 -11.55 -5.09 -7.44
C ILE A 197 -12.15 -5.20 -8.85
N ASP A 198 -12.35 -4.04 -9.48
CA ASP A 198 -12.84 -3.90 -10.85
C ASP A 198 -11.66 -3.52 -11.75
N ILE A 199 -11.44 -4.27 -12.83
CA ILE A 199 -10.37 -3.98 -13.80
C ILE A 199 -10.63 -2.64 -14.52
N ASP A 200 -11.89 -2.20 -14.65
CA ASP A 200 -12.22 -0.89 -15.23
C ASP A 200 -11.74 0.31 -14.37
N TRP A 201 -11.20 0.07 -13.17
CA TRP A 201 -10.50 1.10 -12.39
C TRP A 201 -9.05 1.31 -12.81
N ALA A 202 -8.55 0.56 -13.80
CA ALA A 202 -7.20 0.70 -14.29
C ALA A 202 -6.94 2.09 -14.91
N VAL A 203 -5.78 2.65 -14.58
CA VAL A 203 -5.30 3.94 -15.10
C VAL A 203 -3.87 3.82 -15.61
N ASN A 204 -3.53 4.65 -16.58
CA ASN A 204 -2.14 4.80 -17.04
C ASN A 204 -1.33 5.72 -16.10
N SER A 205 -0.03 5.89 -16.38
CA SER A 205 0.89 6.72 -15.59
C SER A 205 0.48 8.21 -15.48
N LYS A 206 -0.47 8.66 -16.31
CA LYS A 206 -1.05 10.01 -16.25
C LYS A 206 -2.36 10.06 -15.46
N GLY A 207 -2.80 8.93 -14.86
CA GLY A 207 -4.07 8.82 -14.16
C GLY A 207 -5.30 8.79 -15.07
N GLN A 208 -5.12 8.55 -16.36
CA GLN A 208 -6.23 8.46 -17.31
C GLN A 208 -6.73 7.02 -17.37
N LYS A 209 -8.05 6.83 -17.34
CA LYS A 209 -8.69 5.52 -17.43
C LYS A 209 -8.26 4.78 -18.71
N VAL A 210 -8.00 3.50 -18.57
CA VAL A 210 -7.74 2.58 -19.66
C VAL A 210 -8.76 1.43 -19.61
N HIS A 211 -9.10 0.90 -20.76
CA HIS A 211 -9.94 -0.28 -20.83
C HIS A 211 -9.07 -1.47 -21.24
N LEU A 212 -8.93 -2.43 -20.33
CA LEU A 212 -8.23 -3.69 -20.56
C LEU A 212 -9.26 -4.79 -20.83
N PRO A 213 -9.02 -5.71 -21.78
CA PRO A 213 -9.93 -6.82 -22.03
C PRO A 213 -9.91 -7.85 -20.88
N GLY A 214 -8.85 -7.83 -20.08
CA GLY A 214 -8.60 -8.70 -18.95
C GLY A 214 -7.21 -8.48 -18.40
N ILE A 215 -6.76 -9.34 -17.49
CA ILE A 215 -5.44 -9.30 -16.89
C ILE A 215 -4.85 -10.70 -16.79
N ASP A 216 -3.53 -10.80 -16.93
CA ASP A 216 -2.75 -12.03 -16.80
C ASP A 216 -1.84 -11.99 -15.56
N PHE A 217 -1.53 -10.78 -15.07
CA PHE A 217 -0.68 -10.57 -13.90
C PHE A 217 -1.23 -9.49 -12.97
N ILE A 218 -0.92 -9.66 -11.68
CA ILE A 218 -1.18 -8.67 -10.63
C ILE A 218 0.13 -8.42 -9.89
N LYS A 219 0.43 -7.15 -9.61
CA LYS A 219 1.46 -6.72 -8.66
C LYS A 219 0.80 -5.97 -7.52
N ILE A 220 1.12 -6.35 -6.29
CA ILE A 220 0.67 -5.66 -5.08
C ILE A 220 1.90 -5.12 -4.37
N TYR A 221 1.89 -3.85 -3.99
CA TYR A 221 2.95 -3.25 -3.18
C TYR A 221 2.38 -2.46 -2.01
N THR A 222 3.16 -2.36 -0.92
CA THR A 222 2.76 -1.58 0.25
C THR A 222 2.61 -0.11 -0.11
N GLY A 223 1.41 0.43 0.08
CA GLY A 223 1.00 1.75 -0.44
C GLY A 223 1.31 2.93 0.47
N VAL A 224 1.62 2.72 1.76
CA VAL A 224 1.79 3.79 2.75
C VAL A 224 3.20 3.78 3.32
N ASN A 225 3.81 4.96 3.48
CA ASN A 225 5.11 5.11 4.17
C ASN A 225 4.88 5.56 5.63
N GLN A 226 4.18 4.74 6.39
CA GLN A 226 3.88 4.98 7.81
C GLN A 226 4.43 3.84 8.67
N GLU A 227 4.70 4.11 9.94
CA GLU A 227 4.98 3.11 10.99
C GLU A 227 4.03 3.33 12.16
N ASN A 228 3.57 2.22 12.75
CA ASN A 228 2.66 2.18 13.89
C ASN A 228 3.33 1.52 15.08
#